data_89df7942d6d883db01b57a5ebc74c695
#
_entry.id   89df7942d6d883db01b57a5ebc74c695
#
_cell.length_a   1.000
_cell.length_b   1.000
_cell.length_c   1.000
_cell.angle_alpha   90.00
_cell.angle_beta   90.00
_cell.angle_gamma   90.00
#
_symmetry.space_group_name_H-M   'P 1'
#
loop_
_entity.id
_entity.type
_entity.pdbx_description
1 polymer ?
#
loop_
_entity_poly.entity_id
_entity_poly.type
_entity_poly.pdbx_seq_one_letter_code
_entity_poly.pdbx_strand_id
1 'polypeptide(L)'
;MTSKSHRTSGSHHSAWHPAWFAVLGSLWLASLGNIALWMQVHQLPEVSGLRGFAFAVGFGAIITATLTLILSFLNWRWFLKPVLTVFFLSAASGAYFMMNYGIVIDSAMITNVIQTDTQEALDLMNWRMLISLLLVGVLPCWTLWKTPVKSLRWTQQAFNNILTGVASVLVIVGASLAVFQDFSSIMRNHTQLRYLVNPLNSFYAIGMVVAKPFQHNNQTLLPMGRDAKVAALRPTDKPPLLLLVLGETARMGNFGVNGYERPTTPELAKEKIISLKGVMSCGTSTATSVPCMFSHLGKEAFEGRKNNYESLIDILNHAGLAVLWIDNQSGCKGVCERVPQALTKELKHPTLCNNGECFDEIMLHELDQRIQSLPAERRTKGVVLVMHQMGSHGPAYYKRVPDNFRKFQPECKSNALQECSREQVVNSFDNTILYTDYFLAQAIQWLKKSEATTSPALLYVSDHGESLGENNLYLHGLPYRVAPDVQKRVPWITWLSPRFEKQSGLIHTCLKNKTNTALTHDNYFHSVLGLMNISSEVYQEKLDVYANCRSNL
;
A
#
# COMPACT_ATOMS: atom_id res chain seq x y z
N MET A 1 46.25 66.64 3.84
CA MET A 1 45.92 65.25 3.30
C MET A 1 44.58 64.88 3.89
N THR A 2 43.50 65.03 3.11
CA THR A 2 42.12 64.82 3.54
C THR A 2 41.73 63.37 3.07
N SER A 3 41.55 62.51 4.05
CA SER A 3 41.05 61.10 3.80
C SER A 3 39.56 61.14 3.47
N LYS A 4 39.18 60.81 2.22
CA LYS A 4 37.80 60.64 1.83
C LYS A 4 37.36 59.22 2.28
N SER A 5 36.51 59.16 3.29
CA SER A 5 35.78 57.96 3.67
C SER A 5 34.78 57.59 2.57
N HIS A 6 35.04 56.53 1.84
CA HIS A 6 34.05 55.89 0.96
C HIS A 6 33.00 55.19 1.83
N ARG A 7 31.83 55.82 2.04
CA ARG A 7 30.62 55.12 2.49
C ARG A 7 30.11 54.28 1.33
N THR A 8 30.31 52.97 1.39
CA THR A 8 29.61 52.04 0.57
C THR A 8 28.14 52.05 0.98
N SER A 9 27.26 52.50 0.09
CA SER A 9 25.80 52.42 0.26
C SER A 9 25.39 50.94 0.13
N GLY A 10 25.42 50.23 1.25
CA GLY A 10 24.79 48.93 1.33
C GLY A 10 23.28 49.10 1.16
N SER A 11 22.68 48.48 0.19
CA SER A 11 21.23 48.38 0.01
C SER A 11 20.63 47.82 1.29
N HIS A 12 20.01 48.66 2.12
CA HIS A 12 19.24 48.23 3.29
C HIS A 12 17.98 47.51 2.80
N HIS A 13 18.06 46.21 2.50
CA HIS A 13 16.86 45.41 2.43
C HIS A 13 16.16 45.47 3.78
N SER A 14 14.99 46.11 3.83
CA SER A 14 14.19 46.19 5.05
C SER A 14 13.86 44.80 5.57
N ALA A 15 14.27 44.50 6.80
CA ALA A 15 13.98 43.20 7.42
C ALA A 15 12.48 43.07 7.65
N TRP A 16 11.92 41.95 7.22
CA TRP A 16 10.49 41.66 7.28
C TRP A 16 10.06 41.23 8.69
N HIS A 17 8.85 41.65 9.07
CA HIS A 17 8.27 41.22 10.34
C HIS A 17 8.00 39.72 10.32
N PRO A 18 8.33 38.94 11.39
CA PRO A 18 8.15 37.50 11.43
C PRO A 18 6.74 37.03 11.10
N ALA A 19 5.70 37.76 11.48
CA ALA A 19 4.30 37.40 11.17
C ALA A 19 4.03 37.30 9.65
N TRP A 20 4.69 38.16 8.83
CA TRP A 20 4.52 38.08 7.38
C TRP A 20 5.05 36.76 6.78
N PHE A 21 6.13 36.22 7.33
CA PHE A 21 6.63 34.92 6.90
C PHE A 21 5.62 33.79 7.22
N ALA A 22 4.99 33.84 8.41
CA ALA A 22 3.96 32.88 8.77
C ALA A 22 2.74 33.01 7.86
N VAL A 23 2.21 34.21 7.62
CA VAL A 23 1.02 34.42 6.78
C VAL A 23 1.29 34.09 5.31
N LEU A 24 2.36 34.66 4.72
CA LEU A 24 2.68 34.44 3.31
C LEU A 24 3.11 32.98 3.03
N GLY A 25 3.86 32.38 3.96
CA GLY A 25 4.18 30.95 3.90
C GLY A 25 2.93 30.08 3.96
N SER A 26 1.98 30.40 4.84
CA SER A 26 0.69 29.70 4.93
C SER A 26 -0.15 29.89 3.66
N LEU A 27 -0.17 31.08 3.09
CA LEU A 27 -0.89 31.35 1.84
C LEU A 27 -0.29 30.54 0.66
N TRP A 28 1.03 30.49 0.56
CA TRP A 28 1.72 29.64 -0.42
C TRP A 28 1.37 28.16 -0.26
N LEU A 29 1.42 27.67 0.97
CA LEU A 29 1.05 26.29 1.28
C LEU A 29 -0.42 26.00 0.96
N ALA A 30 -1.34 26.90 1.38
CA ALA A 30 -2.77 26.76 1.13
C ALA A 30 -3.15 26.83 -0.36
N SER A 31 -2.36 27.54 -1.18
CA SER A 31 -2.58 27.66 -2.62
C SER A 31 -1.80 26.59 -3.42
N LEU A 32 -0.54 26.84 -3.71
CA LEU A 32 0.28 25.97 -4.56
C LEU A 32 0.65 24.64 -3.89
N GLY A 33 0.83 24.60 -2.58
CA GLY A 33 1.01 23.37 -1.83
C GLY A 33 -0.22 22.46 -1.79
N ASN A 34 -1.42 23.02 -2.09
CA ASN A 34 -2.70 22.31 -2.08
C ASN A 34 -3.39 22.27 -3.45
N ILE A 35 -2.62 22.35 -4.53
CA ILE A 35 -3.18 22.38 -5.89
C ILE A 35 -4.05 21.15 -6.20
N ALA A 36 -3.68 19.95 -5.71
CA ALA A 36 -4.49 18.73 -5.85
C ALA A 36 -5.86 18.86 -5.19
N LEU A 37 -5.93 19.47 -3.99
CA LEU A 37 -7.18 19.79 -3.32
C LEU A 37 -8.05 20.71 -4.17
N TRP A 38 -7.45 21.79 -4.69
CA TRP A 38 -8.20 22.78 -5.49
C TRP A 38 -8.70 22.22 -6.80
N MET A 39 -7.95 21.33 -7.45
CA MET A 39 -8.41 20.63 -8.65
C MET A 39 -9.62 19.75 -8.35
N GLN A 40 -9.64 19.03 -7.24
CA GLN A 40 -10.81 18.23 -6.86
C GLN A 40 -11.99 19.08 -6.43
N VAL A 41 -11.79 20.15 -5.66
CA VAL A 41 -12.85 21.08 -5.27
C VAL A 41 -13.50 21.72 -6.49
N HIS A 42 -12.72 22.09 -7.51
CA HIS A 42 -13.24 22.67 -8.75
C HIS A 42 -14.12 21.72 -9.58
N GLN A 43 -13.89 20.41 -9.45
CA GLN A 43 -14.67 19.37 -10.15
C GLN A 43 -16.02 19.07 -9.48
N LEU A 44 -16.28 19.59 -8.28
CA LEU A 44 -17.52 19.32 -7.57
C LEU A 44 -18.68 20.13 -8.16
N PRO A 45 -19.82 19.49 -8.52
CA PRO A 45 -20.99 20.17 -9.03
C PRO A 45 -21.53 21.25 -8.07
N GLU A 46 -21.38 21.01 -6.76
CA GLU A 46 -21.82 21.92 -5.70
C GLU A 46 -20.98 23.20 -5.64
N VAL A 47 -19.76 23.18 -6.19
CA VAL A 47 -18.82 24.31 -6.20
C VAL A 47 -18.89 25.03 -7.54
N SER A 48 -20.07 25.54 -7.90
CA SER A 48 -20.30 26.28 -9.15
C SER A 48 -20.82 27.70 -8.87
N GLY A 49 -20.56 28.61 -9.80
CA GLY A 49 -21.02 30.01 -9.73
C GLY A 49 -20.43 30.78 -8.55
N LEU A 50 -21.09 31.89 -8.18
CA LEU A 50 -20.62 32.81 -7.13
C LEU A 50 -20.56 32.13 -5.75
N ARG A 51 -21.53 31.25 -5.46
CA ARG A 51 -21.57 30.51 -4.19
C ARG A 51 -20.39 29.55 -4.05
N GLY A 52 -20.08 28.82 -5.13
CA GLY A 52 -18.90 27.93 -5.17
C GLY A 52 -17.59 28.69 -5.03
N PHE A 53 -17.49 29.87 -5.65
CA PHE A 53 -16.33 30.75 -5.48
C PHE A 53 -16.20 31.24 -4.02
N ALA A 54 -17.29 31.67 -3.39
CA ALA A 54 -17.29 32.07 -1.98
C ALA A 54 -16.87 30.92 -1.05
N PHE A 55 -17.34 29.69 -1.32
CA PHE A 55 -16.88 28.49 -0.61
C PHE A 55 -15.37 28.27 -0.77
N ALA A 56 -14.85 28.33 -1.99
CA ALA A 56 -13.41 28.13 -2.24
C ALA A 56 -12.54 29.17 -1.52
N VAL A 57 -12.94 30.45 -1.54
CA VAL A 57 -12.25 31.53 -0.80
C VAL A 57 -12.34 31.31 0.70
N GLY A 58 -13.52 30.98 1.23
CA GLY A 58 -13.70 30.71 2.66
C GLY A 58 -12.91 29.50 3.13
N PHE A 59 -12.91 28.41 2.35
CA PHE A 59 -12.13 27.22 2.65
C PHE A 59 -10.61 27.49 2.58
N GLY A 60 -10.16 28.24 1.58
CA GLY A 60 -8.76 28.70 1.48
C GLY A 60 -8.33 29.57 2.65
N ALA A 61 -9.22 30.47 3.13
CA ALA A 61 -9.00 31.27 4.31
C ALA A 61 -8.88 30.41 5.59
N ILE A 62 -9.73 29.38 5.73
CA ILE A 62 -9.66 28.43 6.86
C ILE A 62 -8.31 27.70 6.85
N ILE A 63 -7.88 27.15 5.70
CA ILE A 63 -6.60 26.43 5.59
C ILE A 63 -5.44 27.38 5.89
N THR A 64 -5.42 28.58 5.29
CA THR A 64 -4.36 29.57 5.49
C THR A 64 -4.28 29.99 6.96
N ALA A 65 -5.41 30.29 7.58
CA ALA A 65 -5.47 30.70 8.98
C ALA A 65 -5.07 29.56 9.94
N THR A 66 -5.46 28.31 9.63
CA THR A 66 -5.04 27.13 10.42
C THR A 66 -3.52 26.94 10.38
N LEU A 67 -2.93 27.00 9.19
CA LEU A 67 -1.47 26.94 9.03
C LEU A 67 -0.78 28.12 9.75
N THR A 68 -1.32 29.35 9.62
CA THR A 68 -0.79 30.54 10.29
C THR A 68 -0.87 30.41 11.82
N LEU A 69 -1.96 29.85 12.33
CA LEU A 69 -2.13 29.58 13.76
C LEU A 69 -1.04 28.62 14.25
N ILE A 70 -0.83 27.51 13.57
CA ILE A 70 0.22 26.52 13.92
C ILE A 70 1.60 27.19 13.86
N LEU A 71 1.90 27.91 12.78
CA LEU A 71 3.17 28.59 12.59
C LEU A 71 3.36 29.72 13.61
N SER A 72 2.31 30.35 14.16
CA SER A 72 2.43 31.38 15.18
C SER A 72 3.07 30.87 16.47
N PHE A 73 2.81 29.62 16.86
CA PHE A 73 3.50 28.99 18.01
C PHE A 73 4.99 28.73 17.74
N LEU A 74 5.35 28.48 16.47
CA LEU A 74 6.70 28.15 16.02
C LEU A 74 7.46 29.38 15.48
N ASN A 75 6.83 30.57 15.49
CA ASN A 75 7.34 31.79 14.92
C ASN A 75 8.38 32.47 15.84
N TRP A 76 9.47 31.74 16.09
CA TRP A 76 10.62 32.23 16.84
C TRP A 76 11.83 32.31 15.91
N ARG A 77 12.72 33.30 16.16
CA ARG A 77 13.87 33.64 15.31
C ARG A 77 14.66 32.40 14.78
N TRP A 78 14.84 31.41 15.63
CA TRP A 78 15.66 30.23 15.30
C TRP A 78 14.86 29.12 14.63
N PHE A 79 13.54 29.02 14.86
CA PHE A 79 12.68 27.95 14.40
C PHE A 79 11.91 28.27 13.11
N LEU A 80 11.57 29.56 12.89
CA LEU A 80 10.69 29.97 11.80
C LEU A 80 11.16 29.48 10.42
N LYS A 81 12.39 29.79 10.02
CA LYS A 81 12.91 29.40 8.70
C LYS A 81 13.09 27.90 8.54
N PRO A 82 13.73 27.16 9.47
CA PRO A 82 13.79 25.70 9.43
C PRO A 82 12.40 25.04 9.33
N VAL A 83 11.44 25.49 10.15
CA VAL A 83 10.07 24.92 10.13
C VAL A 83 9.40 25.17 8.79
N LEU A 84 9.40 26.40 8.29
CA LEU A 84 8.83 26.70 6.98
C LEU A 84 9.51 25.92 5.85
N THR A 85 10.83 25.70 5.93
CA THR A 85 11.55 24.86 4.96
C THR A 85 11.01 23.42 4.95
N VAL A 86 10.82 22.81 6.12
CA VAL A 86 10.21 21.48 6.23
C VAL A 86 8.80 21.48 5.67
N PHE A 87 7.98 22.48 5.98
CA PHE A 87 6.61 22.59 5.46
C PHE A 87 6.58 22.71 3.93
N PHE A 88 7.42 23.56 3.33
CA PHE A 88 7.47 23.72 1.88
C PHE A 88 7.93 22.46 1.15
N LEU A 89 8.98 21.80 1.63
CA LEU A 89 9.49 20.57 1.01
C LEU A 89 8.49 19.42 1.16
N SER A 90 7.88 19.25 2.34
CA SER A 90 6.84 18.25 2.55
C SER A 90 5.60 18.50 1.69
N ALA A 91 5.17 19.77 1.58
CA ALA A 91 4.04 20.14 0.74
C ALA A 91 4.32 19.92 -0.75
N ALA A 92 5.53 20.22 -1.22
CA ALA A 92 5.93 20.00 -2.61
C ALA A 92 5.94 18.53 -2.98
N SER A 93 6.49 17.68 -2.11
CA SER A 93 6.47 16.23 -2.28
C SER A 93 5.04 15.69 -2.27
N GLY A 94 4.24 16.03 -1.27
CA GLY A 94 2.85 15.62 -1.16
C GLY A 94 2.01 16.06 -2.36
N ALA A 95 2.14 17.31 -2.79
CA ALA A 95 1.41 17.85 -3.95
C ALA A 95 1.74 17.07 -5.23
N TYR A 96 3.02 16.71 -5.45
CA TYR A 96 3.41 15.91 -6.61
C TYR A 96 2.69 14.57 -6.66
N PHE A 97 2.74 13.79 -5.57
CA PHE A 97 2.12 12.47 -5.53
C PHE A 97 0.59 12.55 -5.60
N MET A 98 -0.02 13.49 -4.89
CA MET A 98 -1.47 13.71 -4.93
C MET A 98 -1.97 14.10 -6.31
N MET A 99 -1.20 14.95 -7.05
CA MET A 99 -1.59 15.38 -8.40
C MET A 99 -1.41 14.30 -9.46
N ASN A 100 -0.31 13.55 -9.39
CA ASN A 100 0.06 12.64 -10.47
C ASN A 100 -0.55 11.24 -10.31
N TYR A 101 -0.73 10.78 -9.07
CA TYR A 101 -1.24 9.44 -8.80
C TYR A 101 -2.63 9.44 -8.14
N GLY A 102 -3.14 10.61 -7.73
CA GLY A 102 -4.42 10.71 -7.02
C GLY A 102 -4.41 10.12 -5.61
N ILE A 103 -3.24 9.76 -5.09
CA ILE A 103 -3.09 9.18 -3.75
C ILE A 103 -3.24 10.24 -2.67
N VAL A 104 -3.47 9.80 -1.45
CA VAL A 104 -3.45 10.64 -0.25
C VAL A 104 -2.40 10.13 0.73
N ILE A 105 -1.80 11.05 1.50
CA ILE A 105 -0.74 10.69 2.46
C ILE A 105 -1.38 10.55 3.84
N ASP A 106 -1.89 9.35 4.12
CA ASP A 106 -2.42 8.96 5.43
C ASP A 106 -1.41 8.09 6.21
N SER A 107 -1.80 7.59 7.38
CA SER A 107 -0.93 6.76 8.22
C SER A 107 -0.58 5.40 7.58
N ALA A 108 -1.45 4.86 6.73
CA ALA A 108 -1.16 3.63 5.99
C ALA A 108 -0.11 3.91 4.91
N MET A 109 -0.25 5.01 4.17
CA MET A 109 0.72 5.45 3.16
C MET A 109 2.09 5.77 3.79
N ILE A 110 2.14 6.47 4.94
CA ILE A 110 3.41 6.71 5.65
C ILE A 110 4.06 5.39 6.07
N THR A 111 3.29 4.43 6.56
CA THR A 111 3.81 3.09 6.89
C THR A 111 4.36 2.39 5.65
N ASN A 112 3.65 2.49 4.52
CA ASN A 112 4.10 1.94 3.24
C ASN A 112 5.42 2.57 2.80
N VAL A 113 5.53 3.90 2.83
CA VAL A 113 6.77 4.64 2.47
C VAL A 113 7.97 4.22 3.33
N ILE A 114 7.77 4.01 4.64
CA ILE A 114 8.85 3.56 5.55
C ILE A 114 9.30 2.12 5.21
N GLN A 115 8.39 1.28 4.69
CA GLN A 115 8.65 -0.12 4.37
C GLN A 115 8.97 -0.37 2.89
N THR A 116 8.94 0.68 2.06
CA THR A 116 9.32 0.65 0.63
C THR A 116 10.82 0.44 0.49
N ASP A 117 11.24 -0.43 -0.40
CA ASP A 117 12.67 -0.62 -0.68
C ASP A 117 13.24 0.49 -1.58
N THR A 118 14.57 0.52 -1.67
CA THR A 118 15.28 1.57 -2.41
C THR A 118 14.97 1.55 -3.91
N GLN A 119 14.77 0.39 -4.51
CA GLN A 119 14.53 0.25 -5.94
C GLN A 119 13.13 0.75 -6.29
N GLU A 120 12.13 0.40 -5.50
CA GLU A 120 10.76 0.89 -5.61
C GLU A 120 10.71 2.42 -5.46
N ALA A 121 11.45 2.97 -4.48
CA ALA A 121 11.55 4.42 -4.30
C ALA A 121 12.18 5.11 -5.52
N LEU A 122 13.20 4.51 -6.14
CA LEU A 122 13.83 5.03 -7.35
C LEU A 122 12.89 4.98 -8.57
N ASP A 123 12.04 3.98 -8.68
CA ASP A 123 11.03 3.88 -9.75
C ASP A 123 9.98 5.00 -9.69
N LEU A 124 9.75 5.60 -8.52
CA LEU A 124 8.87 6.75 -8.35
C LEU A 124 9.55 8.09 -8.70
N MET A 125 10.88 8.13 -8.78
CA MET A 125 11.62 9.35 -9.08
C MET A 125 11.62 9.65 -10.58
N ASN A 126 11.16 10.84 -10.96
CA ASN A 126 11.18 11.31 -12.33
C ASN A 126 11.42 12.83 -12.42
N TRP A 127 11.70 13.34 -13.63
CA TRP A 127 12.02 14.75 -13.85
C TRP A 127 10.88 15.71 -13.46
N ARG A 128 9.61 15.30 -13.57
CA ARG A 128 8.46 16.11 -13.14
C ARG A 128 8.42 16.29 -11.63
N MET A 129 8.79 15.24 -10.88
CA MET A 129 8.95 15.33 -9.43
C MET A 129 10.02 16.38 -9.08
N LEU A 130 11.15 16.37 -9.79
CA LEU A 130 12.22 17.37 -9.58
C LEU A 130 11.72 18.79 -9.86
N ILE A 131 10.98 19.02 -10.95
CA ILE A 131 10.39 20.33 -11.25
C ILE A 131 9.40 20.76 -10.17
N SER A 132 8.51 19.86 -9.75
CA SER A 132 7.54 20.14 -8.67
C SER A 132 8.24 20.54 -7.38
N LEU A 133 9.27 19.78 -6.98
CA LEU A 133 10.08 20.09 -5.80
C LEU A 133 10.81 21.43 -5.95
N LEU A 134 11.36 21.74 -7.13
CA LEU A 134 12.04 23.02 -7.39
C LEU A 134 11.07 24.20 -7.29
N LEU A 135 9.92 24.12 -7.95
CA LEU A 135 8.97 25.25 -8.02
C LEU A 135 8.19 25.45 -6.73
N VAL A 136 7.68 24.38 -6.12
CA VAL A 136 6.77 24.46 -4.96
C VAL A 136 7.54 24.43 -3.65
N GLY A 137 8.71 23.77 -3.59
CA GLY A 137 9.53 23.60 -2.39
C GLY A 137 10.77 24.49 -2.34
N VAL A 138 11.71 24.29 -3.30
CA VAL A 138 13.04 24.93 -3.25
C VAL A 138 12.96 26.44 -3.49
N LEU A 139 12.17 26.88 -4.46
CA LEU A 139 12.02 28.31 -4.77
C LEU A 139 11.50 29.13 -3.57
N PRO A 140 10.41 28.75 -2.87
CA PRO A 140 10.00 29.45 -1.67
C PRO A 140 11.02 29.33 -0.53
N CYS A 141 11.73 28.21 -0.39
CA CYS A 141 12.83 28.10 0.57
C CYS A 141 13.95 29.09 0.26
N TRP A 142 14.36 29.20 -1.00
CA TRP A 142 15.41 30.14 -1.41
C TRP A 142 15.03 31.59 -1.10
N THR A 143 13.80 32.02 -1.42
CA THR A 143 13.29 33.37 -1.08
C THR A 143 13.22 33.59 0.43
N LEU A 144 12.75 32.57 1.18
CA LEU A 144 12.69 32.60 2.64
C LEU A 144 14.07 32.84 3.27
N TRP A 145 15.10 32.12 2.79
CA TRP A 145 16.44 32.21 3.35
C TRP A 145 17.17 33.49 2.95
N LYS A 146 16.91 34.07 1.76
CA LYS A 146 17.45 35.37 1.32
C LYS A 146 16.82 36.57 2.02
N THR A 147 15.57 36.45 2.46
CA THR A 147 14.86 37.59 3.09
C THR A 147 15.25 37.73 4.56
N PRO A 148 15.78 38.89 4.99
CA PRO A 148 16.15 39.09 6.38
C PRO A 148 14.90 39.19 7.28
N VAL A 149 14.96 38.52 8.44
CA VAL A 149 13.90 38.55 9.46
C VAL A 149 14.23 39.61 10.52
N LYS A 150 13.26 40.47 10.84
CA LYS A 150 13.39 41.48 11.89
C LYS A 150 13.56 40.81 13.26
N SER A 151 14.63 41.17 13.97
CA SER A 151 14.84 40.70 15.34
C SER A 151 13.96 41.50 16.29
N LEU A 152 13.09 40.83 17.02
CA LEU A 152 12.22 41.39 18.06
C LEU A 152 12.70 40.95 19.43
N ARG A 153 12.39 41.77 20.48
CA ARG A 153 12.56 41.33 21.88
C ARG A 153 11.61 40.16 22.17
N TRP A 154 11.98 39.27 23.06
CA TRP A 154 11.22 38.06 23.37
C TRP A 154 9.75 38.35 23.72
N THR A 155 9.51 39.35 24.56
CA THR A 155 8.16 39.81 24.93
C THR A 155 7.35 40.32 23.75
N GLN A 156 7.99 41.09 22.87
CA GLN A 156 7.35 41.62 21.65
C GLN A 156 7.04 40.47 20.68
N GLN A 157 7.96 39.52 20.54
CA GLN A 157 7.74 38.33 19.69
C GLN A 157 6.59 37.49 20.24
N ALA A 158 6.57 37.21 21.54
CA ALA A 158 5.49 36.47 22.20
C ALA A 158 4.13 37.16 22.00
N PHE A 159 4.06 38.47 22.24
CA PHE A 159 2.84 39.27 22.03
C PHE A 159 2.37 39.20 20.57
N ASN A 160 3.28 39.37 19.60
CA ASN A 160 2.94 39.29 18.19
C ASN A 160 2.48 37.88 17.78
N ASN A 161 3.07 36.82 18.32
CA ASN A 161 2.66 35.45 18.08
C ASN A 161 1.24 35.20 18.61
N ILE A 162 0.94 35.67 19.82
CA ILE A 162 -0.42 35.59 20.40
C ILE A 162 -1.41 36.39 19.54
N LEU A 163 -1.07 37.62 19.17
CA LEU A 163 -1.94 38.46 18.33
C LEU A 163 -2.21 37.80 16.96
N THR A 164 -1.17 37.24 16.31
CA THR A 164 -1.30 36.50 15.05
C THR A 164 -2.16 35.27 15.25
N GLY A 165 -1.98 34.53 16.34
CA GLY A 165 -2.81 33.35 16.68
C GLY A 165 -4.27 33.73 16.89
N VAL A 166 -4.56 34.76 17.69
CA VAL A 166 -5.94 35.24 17.91
C VAL A 166 -6.58 35.72 16.60
N ALA A 167 -5.86 36.49 15.78
CA ALA A 167 -6.36 36.90 14.46
C ALA A 167 -6.67 35.70 13.57
N SER A 168 -5.82 34.68 13.59
CA SER A 168 -6.05 33.42 12.84
C SER A 168 -7.32 32.68 13.32
N VAL A 169 -7.53 32.60 14.63
CA VAL A 169 -8.76 31.99 15.18
C VAL A 169 -10.01 32.76 14.76
N LEU A 170 -9.95 34.10 14.79
CA LEU A 170 -11.07 34.93 14.34
C LEU A 170 -11.37 34.73 12.85
N VAL A 171 -10.35 34.59 12.00
CA VAL A 171 -10.52 34.29 10.58
C VAL A 171 -11.13 32.88 10.40
N ILE A 172 -10.65 31.87 11.13
CA ILE A 172 -11.21 30.50 11.07
C ILE A 172 -12.70 30.53 11.42
N VAL A 173 -13.06 31.15 12.55
CA VAL A 173 -14.46 31.22 13.00
C VAL A 173 -15.31 31.99 12.00
N GLY A 174 -14.89 33.20 11.59
CA GLY A 174 -15.62 34.03 10.65
C GLY A 174 -15.83 33.36 9.29
N ALA A 175 -14.77 32.77 8.71
CA ALA A 175 -14.86 32.06 7.45
C ALA A 175 -15.73 30.79 7.57
N SER A 176 -15.58 30.04 8.68
CA SER A 176 -16.40 28.85 8.92
C SER A 176 -17.89 29.19 9.03
N LEU A 177 -18.25 30.26 9.71
CA LEU A 177 -19.64 30.74 9.81
C LEU A 177 -20.18 31.20 8.44
N ALA A 178 -19.34 31.93 7.67
CA ALA A 178 -19.73 32.45 6.36
C ALA A 178 -20.06 31.35 5.34
N VAL A 179 -19.34 30.20 5.38
CA VAL A 179 -19.53 29.09 4.43
C VAL A 179 -20.06 27.81 5.09
N PHE A 180 -20.64 27.91 6.28
CA PHE A 180 -20.96 26.76 7.14
C PHE A 180 -21.79 25.69 6.45
N GLN A 181 -22.85 26.08 5.74
CA GLN A 181 -23.75 25.15 5.07
C GLN A 181 -23.03 24.34 4.00
N ASP A 182 -22.27 25.02 3.13
CA ASP A 182 -21.55 24.39 2.02
C ASP A 182 -20.38 23.56 2.58
N PHE A 183 -19.65 24.09 3.55
CA PHE A 183 -18.54 23.39 4.20
C PHE A 183 -19.00 22.09 4.87
N SER A 184 -20.09 22.15 5.65
CA SER A 184 -20.63 20.98 6.35
C SER A 184 -21.14 19.92 5.36
N SER A 185 -21.86 20.35 4.30
CA SER A 185 -22.37 19.46 3.27
C SER A 185 -21.24 18.79 2.47
N ILE A 186 -20.32 19.59 1.93
CA ILE A 186 -19.21 19.11 1.10
C ILE A 186 -18.29 18.19 1.89
N MET A 187 -17.89 18.57 3.12
CA MET A 187 -17.00 17.75 3.95
C MET A 187 -17.63 16.44 4.42
N ARG A 188 -18.96 16.35 4.48
CA ARG A 188 -19.69 15.12 4.78
C ARG A 188 -19.82 14.22 3.56
N ASN A 189 -20.13 14.79 2.41
CA ASN A 189 -20.38 14.04 1.17
C ASN A 189 -19.07 13.65 0.45
N HIS A 190 -18.03 14.49 0.56
CA HIS A 190 -16.72 14.32 -0.09
C HIS A 190 -15.61 14.17 0.97
N THR A 191 -15.71 13.10 1.76
CA THR A 191 -14.78 12.85 2.89
C THR A 191 -13.31 12.76 2.50
N GLN A 192 -13.02 12.43 1.22
CA GLN A 192 -11.68 12.38 0.66
C GLN A 192 -10.95 13.73 0.69
N LEU A 193 -11.67 14.87 0.61
CA LEU A 193 -11.05 16.19 0.58
C LEU A 193 -10.21 16.50 1.81
N ARG A 194 -10.60 15.98 2.98
CA ARG A 194 -9.84 16.18 4.23
C ARG A 194 -8.44 15.58 4.17
N TYR A 195 -8.27 14.49 3.42
CA TYR A 195 -6.98 13.83 3.27
C TYR A 195 -6.04 14.59 2.34
N LEU A 196 -6.56 15.52 1.53
CA LEU A 196 -5.80 16.31 0.58
C LEU A 196 -5.24 17.62 1.17
N VAL A 197 -5.58 17.96 2.43
CA VAL A 197 -5.07 19.19 3.07
C VAL A 197 -3.59 19.02 3.41
N ASN A 198 -2.75 19.44 2.49
CA ASN A 198 -1.31 19.27 2.50
C ASN A 198 -0.59 20.52 3.05
N PRO A 199 0.44 20.43 3.91
CA PRO A 199 1.03 19.22 4.47
C PRO A 199 0.41 18.77 5.81
N LEU A 200 -0.68 19.39 6.26
CA LEU A 200 -1.26 19.12 7.60
C LEU A 200 -1.64 17.66 7.78
N ASN A 201 -2.29 17.07 6.76
CA ASN A 201 -2.65 15.65 6.82
C ASN A 201 -1.41 14.74 6.87
N SER A 202 -0.35 15.08 6.14
CA SER A 202 0.91 14.32 6.16
C SER A 202 1.57 14.36 7.54
N PHE A 203 1.61 15.53 8.19
CA PHE A 203 2.14 15.64 9.55
C PHE A 203 1.27 14.92 10.58
N TYR A 204 -0.06 14.99 10.44
CA TYR A 204 -0.97 14.22 11.27
C TYR A 204 -0.72 12.71 11.10
N ALA A 205 -0.58 12.24 9.86
CA ALA A 205 -0.29 10.85 9.53
C ALA A 205 1.05 10.38 10.13
N ILE A 206 2.11 11.18 10.01
CA ILE A 206 3.40 10.90 10.65
C ILE A 206 3.23 10.82 12.17
N GLY A 207 2.53 11.79 12.78
CA GLY A 207 2.25 11.79 14.21
C GLY A 207 1.52 10.51 14.67
N MET A 208 0.53 10.05 13.90
CA MET A 208 -0.16 8.81 14.18
C MET A 208 0.75 7.57 14.09
N VAL A 209 1.64 7.52 13.09
CA VAL A 209 2.60 6.41 12.94
C VAL A 209 3.62 6.40 14.08
N VAL A 210 4.15 7.57 14.44
CA VAL A 210 5.10 7.72 15.57
C VAL A 210 4.43 7.41 16.91
N ALA A 211 3.16 7.76 17.09
CA ALA A 211 2.42 7.51 18.32
C ALA A 211 2.02 6.04 18.50
N LYS A 212 1.87 5.26 17.42
CA LYS A 212 1.48 3.84 17.48
C LYS A 212 2.31 3.00 18.46
N PRO A 213 3.65 3.05 18.46
CA PRO A 213 4.46 2.27 19.41
C PRO A 213 4.19 2.61 20.88
N PHE A 214 3.77 3.85 21.19
CA PHE A 214 3.46 4.28 22.56
C PHE A 214 2.04 3.89 22.98
N GLN A 215 1.14 3.69 22.01
CA GLN A 215 -0.26 3.28 22.27
C GLN A 215 -0.44 1.76 22.29
N HIS A 216 0.46 1.02 21.64
CA HIS A 216 0.42 -0.43 21.55
C HIS A 216 1.59 -0.99 22.34
N ASN A 217 1.35 -2.07 23.07
CA ASN A 217 2.43 -2.82 23.73
C ASN A 217 3.19 -3.64 22.67
N ASN A 218 3.92 -2.93 21.79
CA ASN A 218 4.63 -3.52 20.65
C ASN A 218 5.84 -4.39 21.04
N GLN A 219 6.17 -4.46 22.34
CA GLN A 219 7.38 -5.17 22.79
C GLN A 219 7.17 -6.67 22.94
N THR A 220 5.94 -7.15 23.01
CA THR A 220 5.67 -8.59 23.18
C THR A 220 4.77 -9.10 22.08
N LEU A 221 5.34 -9.96 21.23
CA LEU A 221 4.56 -10.77 20.31
C LEU A 221 3.86 -11.86 21.12
N LEU A 222 2.54 -11.85 21.17
CA LEU A 222 1.78 -12.85 21.90
C LEU A 222 1.76 -14.18 21.11
N PRO A 223 2.06 -15.30 21.77
CA PRO A 223 2.03 -16.61 21.14
C PRO A 223 0.61 -16.99 20.75
N MET A 224 0.47 -17.66 19.59
CA MET A 224 -0.80 -18.13 19.04
C MET A 224 -0.65 -19.54 18.50
N GLY A 225 -1.72 -20.35 18.66
CA GLY A 225 -1.79 -21.69 18.09
C GLY A 225 -0.68 -22.63 18.57
N ARG A 226 -0.22 -22.49 19.82
CA ARG A 226 0.75 -23.42 20.43
C ARG A 226 0.17 -24.83 20.61
N ASP A 227 -1.14 -24.95 20.61
CA ASP A 227 -1.93 -26.18 20.64
C ASP A 227 -2.07 -26.82 19.24
N ALA A 228 -1.62 -26.15 18.17
CA ALA A 228 -1.82 -26.57 16.80
C ALA A 228 -1.22 -27.95 16.52
N LYS A 229 -2.02 -28.81 15.93
CA LYS A 229 -1.64 -30.18 15.53
C LYS A 229 -2.14 -30.46 14.13
N VAL A 230 -1.26 -30.98 13.28
CA VAL A 230 -1.68 -31.55 12.00
C VAL A 230 -2.28 -32.94 12.24
N ALA A 231 -3.36 -33.27 11.56
CA ALA A 231 -3.97 -34.58 11.67
C ALA A 231 -2.99 -35.68 11.20
N ALA A 232 -3.03 -36.82 11.88
CA ALA A 232 -2.21 -37.96 11.50
C ALA A 232 -2.58 -38.44 10.10
N LEU A 233 -1.57 -38.73 9.27
CA LEU A 233 -1.77 -39.30 7.95
C LEU A 233 -2.17 -40.77 8.07
N ARG A 234 -3.11 -41.20 7.25
CA ARG A 234 -3.42 -42.64 7.11
C ARG A 234 -2.23 -43.35 6.44
N PRO A 235 -2.04 -44.65 6.64
CA PRO A 235 -0.89 -45.37 6.06
C PRO A 235 -0.74 -45.24 4.53
N THR A 236 -1.85 -45.00 3.83
CA THR A 236 -1.90 -44.83 2.37
C THR A 236 -1.73 -43.41 1.90
N ASP A 237 -1.78 -42.44 2.81
CA ASP A 237 -1.71 -41.02 2.48
C ASP A 237 -0.27 -40.60 2.22
N LYS A 238 -0.12 -39.62 1.36
CA LYS A 238 1.15 -38.90 1.15
C LYS A 238 1.16 -37.57 1.92
N PRO A 239 2.32 -37.09 2.35
CA PRO A 239 2.40 -35.80 3.03
C PRO A 239 1.86 -34.68 2.14
N PRO A 240 1.02 -33.76 2.67
CA PRO A 240 0.51 -32.64 1.91
C PRO A 240 1.65 -31.68 1.54
N LEU A 241 1.57 -31.14 0.33
CA LEU A 241 2.43 -30.07 -0.17
C LEU A 241 1.55 -28.91 -0.60
N LEU A 242 1.47 -27.87 0.23
CA LEU A 242 0.68 -26.67 -0.06
C LEU A 242 1.59 -25.56 -0.55
N LEU A 243 1.35 -25.08 -1.76
CA LEU A 243 1.97 -23.89 -2.31
C LEU A 243 1.02 -22.71 -2.14
N LEU A 244 1.38 -21.77 -1.27
CA LEU A 244 0.69 -20.50 -1.08
C LEU A 244 1.39 -19.46 -1.94
N VAL A 245 0.74 -18.99 -2.99
CA VAL A 245 1.26 -17.87 -3.79
C VAL A 245 0.55 -16.59 -3.35
N LEU A 246 1.30 -15.72 -2.71
CA LEU A 246 0.86 -14.39 -2.35
C LEU A 246 1.11 -13.47 -3.55
N GLY A 247 0.02 -13.15 -4.28
CA GLY A 247 0.06 -12.24 -5.41
C GLY A 247 0.18 -10.80 -4.94
N GLU A 248 0.85 -9.98 -5.72
CA GLU A 248 1.05 -8.55 -5.48
C GLU A 248 0.23 -7.73 -6.46
N THR A 249 -0.61 -6.84 -5.93
CA THR A 249 -1.31 -5.78 -6.70
C THR A 249 -2.23 -6.31 -7.82
N ALA A 250 -2.68 -7.58 -7.77
CA ALA A 250 -3.48 -8.16 -8.84
C ALA A 250 -4.98 -7.91 -8.65
N ARG A 251 -5.61 -7.33 -9.70
CA ARG A 251 -7.05 -7.03 -9.73
C ARG A 251 -7.87 -8.26 -10.17
N MET A 252 -8.90 -8.62 -9.43
CA MET A 252 -9.82 -9.70 -9.80
C MET A 252 -10.41 -9.50 -11.22
N GLY A 253 -10.77 -8.25 -11.54
CA GLY A 253 -11.43 -7.90 -12.80
C GLY A 253 -10.56 -8.03 -14.06
N ASN A 254 -9.24 -8.18 -13.95
CA ASN A 254 -8.34 -8.35 -15.10
C ASN A 254 -7.95 -9.82 -15.36
N PHE A 255 -8.57 -10.78 -14.66
CA PHE A 255 -8.36 -12.21 -14.92
C PHE A 255 -9.39 -12.77 -15.89
N GLY A 256 -8.97 -13.33 -17.02
CA GLY A 256 -9.83 -13.94 -18.03
C GLY A 256 -10.71 -15.07 -17.45
N VAL A 257 -10.16 -15.90 -16.55
CA VAL A 257 -10.93 -16.96 -15.84
C VAL A 257 -12.05 -16.39 -14.94
N ASN A 258 -12.01 -15.09 -14.63
CA ASN A 258 -13.04 -14.38 -13.89
C ASN A 258 -14.09 -13.69 -14.79
N GLY A 259 -13.91 -13.78 -16.11
CA GLY A 259 -14.80 -13.19 -17.10
C GLY A 259 -14.31 -11.86 -17.67
N TYR A 260 -13.03 -11.53 -17.51
CA TYR A 260 -12.42 -10.43 -18.24
C TYR A 260 -12.38 -10.76 -19.74
N GLU A 261 -12.72 -9.77 -20.57
CA GLU A 261 -12.84 -9.97 -22.03
C GLU A 261 -11.52 -10.27 -22.75
N ARG A 262 -10.38 -9.85 -22.15
CA ARG A 262 -9.06 -10.12 -22.71
C ARG A 262 -8.51 -11.46 -22.21
N PRO A 263 -7.77 -12.20 -23.04
CA PRO A 263 -7.21 -13.49 -22.69
C PRO A 263 -5.93 -13.35 -21.83
N THR A 264 -6.08 -12.82 -20.62
CA THR A 264 -4.97 -12.59 -19.68
C THR A 264 -4.61 -13.85 -18.88
N THR A 265 -5.45 -14.88 -18.86
CA THR A 265 -5.19 -16.12 -18.12
C THR A 265 -5.44 -17.37 -18.96
N PRO A 266 -4.80 -17.51 -20.15
CA PRO A 266 -5.03 -18.63 -21.06
C PRO A 266 -4.50 -19.98 -20.54
N GLU A 267 -3.44 -19.99 -19.72
CA GLU A 267 -2.85 -21.20 -19.20
C GLU A 267 -3.67 -21.75 -18.01
N LEU A 268 -4.09 -20.89 -17.08
CA LEU A 268 -4.99 -21.27 -15.97
C LEU A 268 -6.34 -21.78 -16.49
N ALA A 269 -6.83 -21.27 -17.62
CA ALA A 269 -8.07 -21.73 -18.24
C ALA A 269 -8.01 -23.21 -18.70
N LYS A 270 -6.79 -23.76 -18.91
CA LYS A 270 -6.57 -25.19 -19.25
C LYS A 270 -6.51 -26.07 -18.01
N GLU A 271 -6.34 -25.48 -16.84
CA GLU A 271 -6.19 -26.20 -15.58
C GLU A 271 -7.54 -26.34 -14.84
N LYS A 272 -7.65 -27.40 -14.06
CA LYS A 272 -8.84 -27.63 -13.21
C LYS A 272 -8.78 -26.78 -11.95
N ILE A 273 -8.92 -25.47 -12.13
CA ILE A 273 -8.90 -24.50 -11.03
C ILE A 273 -10.30 -24.15 -10.52
N ILE A 274 -10.33 -23.65 -9.29
CA ILE A 274 -11.48 -22.99 -8.68
C ILE A 274 -11.10 -21.52 -8.50
N SER A 275 -11.83 -20.59 -9.13
CA SER A 275 -11.62 -19.17 -8.99
C SER A 275 -12.80 -18.51 -8.28
N LEU A 276 -12.51 -17.86 -7.13
CA LEU A 276 -13.50 -17.14 -6.32
C LEU A 276 -13.42 -15.65 -6.65
N LYS A 277 -14.54 -15.04 -7.03
CA LYS A 277 -14.62 -13.69 -7.60
C LYS A 277 -15.05 -12.62 -6.59
N GLY A 278 -15.61 -13.03 -5.46
CA GLY A 278 -16.21 -12.13 -4.47
C GLY A 278 -15.28 -11.75 -3.32
N VAL A 279 -13.95 -11.74 -3.51
CA VAL A 279 -12.99 -11.60 -2.42
C VAL A 279 -12.56 -10.14 -2.24
N MET A 280 -12.70 -9.64 -1.01
CA MET A 280 -12.24 -8.31 -0.61
C MET A 280 -10.94 -8.40 0.20
N SER A 281 -9.97 -7.59 -0.16
CA SER A 281 -8.69 -7.53 0.57
C SER A 281 -8.82 -6.90 1.96
N CYS A 282 -7.89 -7.21 2.83
CA CYS A 282 -7.82 -6.62 4.17
C CYS A 282 -7.33 -5.17 4.15
N GLY A 283 -6.52 -4.81 3.18
CA GLY A 283 -5.95 -3.48 2.99
C GLY A 283 -5.88 -3.09 1.51
N THR A 284 -5.38 -1.92 1.25
CA THR A 284 -5.12 -1.37 -0.08
C THR A 284 -3.62 -1.19 -0.33
N SER A 285 -2.79 -1.76 0.50
CA SER A 285 -1.32 -1.80 0.38
C SER A 285 -0.77 -3.05 1.04
N THR A 286 0.37 -3.54 0.56
CA THR A 286 1.08 -4.72 1.06
C THR A 286 1.36 -4.63 2.55
N ALA A 287 1.86 -3.45 3.00
CA ALA A 287 2.18 -3.18 4.41
C ALA A 287 0.98 -3.35 5.36
N THR A 288 -0.25 -3.15 4.87
CA THR A 288 -1.48 -3.31 5.64
C THR A 288 -2.09 -4.70 5.42
N SER A 289 -2.16 -5.13 4.16
CA SER A 289 -2.93 -6.32 3.78
C SER A 289 -2.25 -7.62 4.18
N VAL A 290 -0.93 -7.75 3.97
CA VAL A 290 -0.21 -8.99 4.28
C VAL A 290 -0.24 -9.33 5.76
N PRO A 291 0.14 -8.45 6.71
CA PRO A 291 0.04 -8.80 8.13
C PRO A 291 -1.39 -9.11 8.58
N CYS A 292 -2.38 -8.49 7.95
CA CYS A 292 -3.80 -8.69 8.27
C CYS A 292 -4.32 -10.04 7.77
N MET A 293 -4.07 -10.42 6.52
CA MET A 293 -4.58 -11.69 5.96
C MET A 293 -3.93 -12.92 6.60
N PHE A 294 -2.72 -12.77 7.16
CA PHE A 294 -2.04 -13.83 7.90
C PHE A 294 -2.39 -13.81 9.41
N SER A 295 -3.29 -12.93 9.86
CA SER A 295 -3.75 -12.84 11.24
C SER A 295 -5.07 -13.60 11.45
N HIS A 296 -5.25 -14.15 12.64
CA HIS A 296 -6.50 -14.79 13.08
C HIS A 296 -7.63 -13.79 13.39
N LEU A 297 -7.32 -12.50 13.48
CA LEU A 297 -8.25 -11.47 13.98
C LEU A 297 -9.33 -11.06 12.97
N GLY A 298 -9.02 -11.16 11.66
CA GLY A 298 -9.80 -10.48 10.64
C GLY A 298 -9.58 -8.96 10.65
N LYS A 299 -10.08 -8.26 9.60
CA LYS A 299 -9.77 -6.86 9.32
C LYS A 299 -10.09 -5.91 10.47
N GLU A 300 -11.32 -5.90 10.97
CA GLU A 300 -11.75 -4.92 11.97
C GLU A 300 -10.97 -5.05 13.29
N ALA A 301 -10.85 -6.28 13.79
CA ALA A 301 -10.11 -6.53 15.03
C ALA A 301 -8.60 -6.33 14.84
N PHE A 302 -8.08 -6.60 13.64
CA PHE A 302 -6.69 -6.36 13.31
C PHE A 302 -6.35 -4.87 13.31
N GLU A 303 -7.21 -4.02 12.72
CA GLU A 303 -7.03 -2.56 12.74
C GLU A 303 -7.09 -1.98 14.16
N GLY A 304 -7.97 -2.50 15.00
CA GLY A 304 -8.16 -2.05 16.39
C GLY A 304 -7.28 -2.74 17.44
N ARG A 305 -6.40 -3.66 17.04
CA ARG A 305 -5.60 -4.46 17.97
C ARG A 305 -4.65 -3.62 18.84
N LYS A 306 -4.54 -4.00 20.09
CA LYS A 306 -3.60 -3.41 21.04
C LYS A 306 -2.30 -4.20 21.17
N ASN A 307 -2.31 -5.47 20.79
CA ASN A 307 -1.17 -6.38 20.86
C ASN A 307 -0.83 -6.94 19.47
N ASN A 308 0.41 -7.31 19.27
CA ASN A 308 0.81 -8.11 18.13
C ASN A 308 0.77 -9.61 18.49
N TYR A 309 0.42 -10.43 17.51
CA TYR A 309 0.26 -11.87 17.69
C TYR A 309 1.12 -12.61 16.66
N GLU A 310 1.53 -13.84 16.99
CA GLU A 310 2.08 -14.77 16.02
C GLU A 310 1.11 -14.95 14.84
N SER A 311 1.66 -15.20 13.65
CA SER A 311 0.92 -15.26 12.38
C SER A 311 0.50 -16.69 12.03
N LEU A 312 -0.27 -16.83 10.96
CA LEU A 312 -0.56 -18.13 10.33
C LEU A 312 0.70 -18.98 10.12
N ILE A 313 1.80 -18.34 9.67
CA ILE A 313 3.06 -19.03 9.37
C ILE A 313 3.68 -19.65 10.62
N ASP A 314 3.57 -18.97 11.76
CA ASP A 314 4.02 -19.51 13.05
C ASP A 314 3.19 -20.73 13.47
N ILE A 315 1.87 -20.67 13.28
CA ILE A 315 0.97 -21.76 13.64
C ILE A 315 1.23 -23.00 12.79
N LEU A 316 1.47 -22.84 11.48
CA LEU A 316 1.88 -23.93 10.61
C LEU A 316 3.20 -24.57 11.10
N ASN A 317 4.14 -23.74 11.54
CA ASN A 317 5.40 -24.19 12.11
C ASN A 317 5.21 -24.88 13.49
N HIS A 318 4.30 -24.39 14.35
CA HIS A 318 3.95 -25.03 15.64
C HIS A 318 3.29 -26.41 15.43
N ALA A 319 2.45 -26.54 14.41
CA ALA A 319 1.85 -27.83 14.03
C ALA A 319 2.89 -28.87 13.57
N GLY A 320 4.15 -28.47 13.41
CA GLY A 320 5.26 -29.36 13.03
C GLY A 320 5.44 -29.53 11.54
N LEU A 321 4.83 -28.69 10.71
CA LEU A 321 5.03 -28.67 9.26
C LEU A 321 6.40 -28.09 8.89
N ALA A 322 6.93 -28.48 7.74
CA ALA A 322 8.07 -27.83 7.11
C ALA A 322 7.58 -26.58 6.37
N VAL A 323 7.99 -25.40 6.81
CA VAL A 323 7.55 -24.13 6.24
C VAL A 323 8.74 -23.38 5.66
N LEU A 324 8.58 -22.82 4.45
CA LEU A 324 9.57 -21.97 3.79
C LEU A 324 8.88 -20.75 3.14
N TRP A 325 9.39 -19.56 3.42
CA TRP A 325 8.98 -18.34 2.75
C TRP A 325 10.00 -17.97 1.66
N ILE A 326 9.55 -17.82 0.41
CA ILE A 326 10.35 -17.40 -0.74
C ILE A 326 9.87 -16.01 -1.15
N ASP A 327 10.74 -15.02 -1.04
CA ASP A 327 10.39 -13.62 -1.23
C ASP A 327 11.02 -13.05 -2.51
N ASN A 328 10.18 -12.60 -3.44
CA ASN A 328 10.58 -11.85 -4.63
C ASN A 328 10.12 -10.38 -4.58
N GLN A 329 9.65 -9.95 -3.42
CA GLN A 329 9.14 -8.60 -3.15
C GLN A 329 10.00 -7.91 -2.08
N SER A 330 9.49 -6.93 -1.35
CA SER A 330 10.19 -6.14 -0.33
C SER A 330 10.06 -6.73 1.09
N GLY A 331 10.06 -8.07 1.21
CA GLY A 331 9.99 -8.79 2.48
C GLY A 331 8.58 -9.09 2.97
N CYS A 332 8.47 -9.90 4.00
CA CYS A 332 7.22 -10.49 4.47
C CYS A 332 6.41 -9.63 5.46
N LYS A 333 6.77 -8.40 5.65
CA LYS A 333 6.06 -7.45 6.55
C LYS A 333 5.85 -8.01 7.98
N GLY A 334 6.81 -8.78 8.48
CA GLY A 334 6.82 -9.33 9.85
C GLY A 334 6.17 -10.72 10.03
N VAL A 335 5.52 -11.28 8.99
CA VAL A 335 4.80 -12.56 9.13
C VAL A 335 5.68 -13.80 9.04
N CYS A 336 6.88 -13.72 8.44
CA CYS A 336 7.76 -14.87 8.22
C CYS A 336 9.05 -14.90 9.04
N GLU A 337 9.24 -13.96 9.97
CA GLU A 337 10.52 -13.76 10.66
C GLU A 337 11.01 -14.98 11.48
N ARG A 338 10.12 -15.92 11.80
CA ARG A 338 10.38 -17.07 12.67
C ARG A 338 10.42 -18.40 11.93
N VAL A 339 10.46 -18.34 10.59
CA VAL A 339 10.61 -19.52 9.72
C VAL A 339 11.77 -19.31 8.73
N PRO A 340 12.29 -20.38 8.11
CA PRO A 340 13.25 -20.28 7.02
C PRO A 340 12.77 -19.38 5.89
N GLN A 341 13.65 -18.52 5.38
CA GLN A 341 13.39 -17.59 4.29
C GLN A 341 14.42 -17.77 3.17
N ALA A 342 13.98 -17.51 1.93
CA ALA A 342 14.84 -17.45 0.76
C ALA A 342 14.53 -16.16 -0.01
N LEU A 343 15.48 -15.23 -0.02
CA LEU A 343 15.34 -13.94 -0.71
C LEU A 343 15.87 -14.08 -2.15
N THR A 344 15.02 -13.85 -3.13
CA THR A 344 15.38 -14.04 -4.55
C THR A 344 16.36 -12.98 -5.05
N LYS A 345 16.34 -11.77 -4.50
CA LYS A 345 17.29 -10.69 -4.82
C LYS A 345 18.76 -11.04 -4.54
N GLU A 346 19.01 -12.04 -3.71
CA GLU A 346 20.35 -12.56 -3.44
C GLU A 346 20.84 -13.53 -4.52
N LEU A 347 19.92 -14.01 -5.38
CA LEU A 347 20.23 -14.93 -6.44
C LEU A 347 20.76 -14.17 -7.68
N LYS A 348 21.81 -14.73 -8.28
CA LYS A 348 22.35 -14.23 -9.54
C LYS A 348 21.95 -15.18 -10.67
N HIS A 349 20.80 -14.95 -11.26
CA HIS A 349 20.33 -15.74 -12.41
C HIS A 349 20.47 -14.92 -13.71
N PRO A 350 21.18 -15.42 -14.74
CA PRO A 350 21.59 -14.61 -15.89
C PRO A 350 20.43 -14.09 -16.74
N THR A 351 19.28 -14.77 -16.74
CA THR A 351 18.12 -14.43 -17.56
C THR A 351 16.92 -13.97 -16.76
N LEU A 352 16.81 -14.37 -15.49
CA LEU A 352 15.65 -14.03 -14.66
C LEU A 352 15.89 -12.85 -13.72
N CYS A 353 17.15 -12.44 -13.52
CA CYS A 353 17.48 -11.33 -12.62
C CYS A 353 18.27 -10.24 -13.35
N ASN A 354 17.92 -8.98 -13.12
CA ASN A 354 18.60 -7.82 -13.63
C ASN A 354 18.56 -6.67 -12.61
N ASN A 355 19.70 -6.05 -12.35
CA ASN A 355 19.82 -4.89 -11.44
C ASN A 355 19.20 -5.06 -10.04
N GLY A 356 19.27 -6.28 -9.47
CA GLY A 356 18.76 -6.56 -8.13
C GLY A 356 17.26 -6.89 -8.05
N GLU A 357 16.55 -6.90 -9.19
CA GLU A 357 15.18 -7.40 -9.32
C GLU A 357 15.16 -8.68 -10.16
N CYS A 358 14.26 -9.60 -9.82
CA CYS A 358 14.08 -10.83 -10.57
C CYS A 358 12.63 -10.99 -11.02
N PHE A 359 12.44 -11.64 -12.17
CA PHE A 359 11.11 -12.10 -12.59
C PHE A 359 10.61 -13.22 -11.66
N ASP A 360 9.31 -13.33 -11.46
CA ASP A 360 8.71 -14.24 -10.48
C ASP A 360 9.07 -15.72 -10.70
N GLU A 361 9.41 -16.15 -11.92
CA GLU A 361 9.88 -17.51 -12.21
C GLU A 361 11.09 -17.93 -11.36
N ILE A 362 11.90 -16.98 -10.87
CA ILE A 362 13.05 -17.27 -10.01
C ILE A 362 12.65 -18.03 -8.73
N MET A 363 11.41 -17.85 -8.27
CA MET A 363 10.91 -18.54 -7.09
C MET A 363 10.72 -20.05 -7.33
N LEU A 364 10.57 -20.46 -8.58
CA LEU A 364 10.48 -21.87 -8.98
C LEU A 364 11.86 -22.53 -9.15
N HIS A 365 12.93 -21.72 -9.15
CA HIS A 365 14.28 -22.23 -9.34
C HIS A 365 14.75 -23.03 -8.12
N GLU A 366 15.26 -24.24 -8.36
CA GLU A 366 15.82 -25.15 -7.33
C GLU A 366 14.87 -25.48 -6.17
N LEU A 367 13.54 -25.49 -6.41
CA LEU A 367 12.55 -25.76 -5.36
C LEU A 367 12.78 -27.08 -4.64
N ASP A 368 13.12 -28.16 -5.37
CA ASP A 368 13.32 -29.48 -4.78
C ASP A 368 14.51 -29.46 -3.81
N GLN A 369 15.60 -28.76 -4.12
CA GLN A 369 16.76 -28.60 -3.24
C GLN A 369 16.39 -27.79 -1.99
N ARG A 370 15.61 -26.71 -2.16
CA ARG A 370 15.14 -25.88 -1.05
C ARG A 370 14.23 -26.67 -0.11
N ILE A 371 13.34 -27.50 -0.64
CA ILE A 371 12.51 -28.39 0.18
C ILE A 371 13.38 -29.41 0.91
N GLN A 372 14.37 -30.00 0.23
CA GLN A 372 15.25 -30.98 0.83
C GLN A 372 16.10 -30.41 1.97
N SER A 373 16.40 -29.12 1.97
CA SER A 373 17.12 -28.44 3.06
C SER A 373 16.28 -28.29 4.33
N LEU A 374 14.96 -28.43 4.26
CA LEU A 374 14.08 -28.38 5.43
C LEU A 374 14.17 -29.69 6.26
N PRO A 375 13.93 -29.63 7.59
CA PRO A 375 14.01 -30.79 8.45
C PRO A 375 13.16 -31.98 7.96
N ALA A 376 13.79 -33.15 7.80
CA ALA A 376 13.13 -34.33 7.23
C ALA A 376 11.90 -34.77 8.03
N GLU A 377 11.99 -34.74 9.38
CA GLU A 377 10.87 -35.09 10.27
C GLU A 377 9.64 -34.19 10.08
N ARG A 378 9.85 -32.92 9.71
CA ARG A 378 8.75 -31.98 9.42
C ARG A 378 8.17 -32.22 8.04
N ARG A 379 9.02 -32.52 7.05
CA ARG A 379 8.57 -32.82 5.67
C ARG A 379 7.65 -34.03 5.59
N THR A 380 7.85 -35.04 6.48
CA THR A 380 6.96 -36.20 6.54
C THR A 380 5.56 -35.87 7.05
N LYS A 381 5.38 -34.78 7.79
CA LYS A 381 4.07 -34.29 8.23
C LYS A 381 3.39 -33.42 7.18
N GLY A 382 4.17 -32.78 6.33
CA GLY A 382 3.72 -31.91 5.25
C GLY A 382 4.64 -30.71 5.05
N VAL A 383 4.51 -30.08 3.89
CA VAL A 383 5.31 -28.92 3.47
C VAL A 383 4.38 -27.77 3.10
N VAL A 384 4.71 -26.56 3.56
CA VAL A 384 4.06 -25.33 3.13
C VAL A 384 5.13 -24.40 2.57
N LEU A 385 5.01 -24.08 1.28
CA LEU A 385 5.84 -23.08 0.61
C LEU A 385 5.01 -21.82 0.43
N VAL A 386 5.53 -20.68 0.84
CA VAL A 386 4.93 -19.38 0.54
C VAL A 386 5.81 -18.67 -0.48
N MET A 387 5.23 -18.25 -1.59
CA MET A 387 5.89 -17.48 -2.65
C MET A 387 5.27 -16.08 -2.70
N HIS A 388 6.04 -15.07 -2.35
CA HIS A 388 5.62 -13.68 -2.39
C HIS A 388 6.11 -13.03 -3.68
N GLN A 389 5.18 -12.77 -4.60
CA GLN A 389 5.48 -12.27 -5.93
C GLN A 389 5.84 -10.78 -5.93
N MET A 390 6.63 -10.36 -6.92
CA MET A 390 6.67 -8.99 -7.41
C MET A 390 5.38 -8.65 -8.19
N GLY A 391 4.80 -9.60 -8.87
CA GLY A 391 3.49 -9.57 -9.49
C GLY A 391 3.25 -8.37 -10.40
N SER A 392 2.15 -7.65 -10.12
CA SER A 392 1.73 -6.47 -10.89
C SER A 392 2.12 -5.15 -10.23
N HIS A 393 3.19 -5.12 -9.42
CA HIS A 393 3.59 -3.94 -8.66
C HIS A 393 3.98 -2.75 -9.57
N GLY A 394 3.25 -1.63 -9.41
CA GLY A 394 3.47 -0.38 -10.15
C GLY A 394 4.52 0.55 -9.53
N PRO A 395 4.81 1.67 -10.17
CA PRO A 395 4.28 2.14 -11.47
C PRO A 395 4.92 1.49 -12.70
N ALA A 396 6.03 0.77 -12.54
CA ALA A 396 6.86 0.27 -13.63
C ALA A 396 6.40 -1.11 -14.14
N TYR A 397 5.10 -1.28 -14.48
CA TYR A 397 4.54 -2.57 -14.92
C TYR A 397 5.35 -3.23 -16.04
N TYR A 398 5.86 -2.43 -16.99
CA TYR A 398 6.66 -2.92 -18.12
C TYR A 398 7.98 -3.60 -17.70
N LYS A 399 8.48 -3.35 -16.47
CA LYS A 399 9.66 -4.02 -15.93
C LYS A 399 9.35 -5.37 -15.29
N ARG A 400 8.08 -5.65 -14.98
CA ARG A 400 7.66 -6.85 -14.25
C ARG A 400 7.52 -8.08 -15.13
N VAL A 401 7.67 -7.94 -16.44
CA VAL A 401 7.43 -9.00 -17.41
C VAL A 401 8.61 -9.17 -18.38
N PRO A 402 9.01 -10.43 -18.69
CA PRO A 402 9.90 -10.71 -19.79
C PRO A 402 9.30 -10.31 -21.14
N ASP A 403 10.15 -10.01 -22.14
CA ASP A 403 9.72 -9.48 -23.46
C ASP A 403 8.71 -10.40 -24.18
N ASN A 404 8.83 -11.70 -24.04
CA ASN A 404 7.92 -12.67 -24.66
C ASN A 404 6.48 -12.64 -24.11
N PHE A 405 6.24 -12.00 -22.96
CA PHE A 405 4.91 -11.82 -22.37
C PHE A 405 4.28 -10.45 -22.66
N ARG A 406 4.94 -9.56 -23.38
CA ARG A 406 4.43 -8.24 -23.79
C ARG A 406 3.48 -8.35 -24.98
N LYS A 407 2.34 -9.01 -24.78
CA LYS A 407 1.36 -9.31 -25.84
C LYS A 407 0.38 -8.17 -26.10
N PHE A 408 -0.01 -7.45 -25.06
CA PHE A 408 -0.91 -6.31 -25.16
C PHE A 408 -0.13 -5.06 -25.46
N GLN A 409 -0.40 -4.43 -26.64
CA GLN A 409 0.34 -3.29 -27.18
C GLN A 409 -0.62 -2.22 -27.69
N PRO A 410 -0.23 -0.93 -27.72
CA PRO A 410 1.04 -0.40 -27.18
C PRO A 410 1.07 -0.38 -25.65
N GLU A 411 2.23 -0.63 -25.04
CA GLU A 411 2.39 -0.60 -23.59
C GLU A 411 2.90 0.75 -23.08
N CYS A 412 2.61 1.09 -21.83
CA CYS A 412 3.22 2.23 -21.14
C CYS A 412 4.62 1.86 -20.66
N LYS A 413 5.65 2.50 -21.23
CA LYS A 413 7.06 2.32 -20.87
C LYS A 413 7.59 3.46 -19.97
N SER A 414 6.71 4.13 -19.24
CA SER A 414 7.03 5.22 -18.32
C SER A 414 6.57 4.88 -16.90
N ASN A 415 7.37 5.29 -15.91
CA ASN A 415 6.97 5.24 -14.51
C ASN A 415 5.97 6.37 -14.16
N ALA A 416 5.90 7.41 -14.99
CA ALA A 416 4.91 8.48 -14.91
C ALA A 416 3.65 8.07 -15.68
N LEU A 417 2.79 7.24 -15.08
CA LEU A 417 1.63 6.61 -15.72
C LEU A 417 0.68 7.61 -16.40
N GLN A 418 0.59 8.83 -15.89
CA GLN A 418 -0.21 9.91 -16.48
C GLN A 418 0.34 10.44 -17.82
N GLU A 419 1.54 10.04 -18.24
CA GLU A 419 2.10 10.35 -19.57
C GLU A 419 1.58 9.40 -20.66
N CYS A 420 1.09 8.25 -20.24
CA CYS A 420 0.53 7.25 -21.11
C CYS A 420 -0.98 7.40 -21.25
N SER A 421 -1.53 6.94 -22.37
CA SER A 421 -2.98 6.76 -22.44
C SER A 421 -3.44 5.68 -21.46
N ARG A 422 -4.70 5.74 -21.03
CA ARG A 422 -5.27 4.71 -20.16
C ARG A 422 -5.13 3.31 -20.78
N GLU A 423 -5.31 3.19 -22.08
CA GLU A 423 -5.13 1.93 -22.81
C GLU A 423 -3.71 1.39 -22.66
N GLN A 424 -2.69 2.23 -22.81
CA GLN A 424 -1.30 1.83 -22.63
C GLN A 424 -1.01 1.34 -21.21
N VAL A 425 -1.57 2.00 -20.19
CA VAL A 425 -1.43 1.59 -18.79
C VAL A 425 -2.09 0.23 -18.56
N VAL A 426 -3.32 0.05 -19.06
CA VAL A 426 -4.05 -1.23 -18.97
C VAL A 426 -3.31 -2.34 -19.73
N ASN A 427 -2.75 -2.07 -20.92
CA ASN A 427 -1.97 -3.03 -21.68
C ASN A 427 -0.73 -3.50 -20.90
N SER A 428 0.00 -2.57 -20.28
CA SER A 428 1.17 -2.92 -19.46
C SER A 428 0.77 -3.76 -18.25
N PHE A 429 -0.34 -3.42 -17.59
CA PHE A 429 -0.85 -4.18 -16.46
C PHE A 429 -1.36 -5.57 -16.87
N ASP A 430 -2.11 -5.68 -17.98
CA ASP A 430 -2.59 -6.97 -18.48
C ASP A 430 -1.45 -7.91 -18.88
N ASN A 431 -0.32 -7.38 -19.35
CA ASN A 431 0.89 -8.17 -19.58
C ASN A 431 1.44 -8.76 -18.26
N THR A 432 1.35 -8.06 -17.13
CA THR A 432 1.76 -8.61 -15.83
C THR A 432 0.82 -9.73 -15.37
N ILE A 433 -0.48 -9.60 -15.62
CA ILE A 433 -1.44 -10.67 -15.30
C ILE A 433 -1.19 -11.90 -16.20
N LEU A 434 -0.90 -11.70 -17.50
CA LEU A 434 -0.52 -12.78 -18.41
C LEU A 434 0.75 -13.52 -17.94
N TYR A 435 1.71 -12.79 -17.39
CA TYR A 435 2.91 -13.39 -16.82
C TYR A 435 2.64 -14.14 -15.50
N THR A 436 1.76 -13.60 -14.65
CA THR A 436 1.28 -14.29 -13.45
C THR A 436 0.56 -15.59 -13.80
N ASP A 437 -0.27 -15.59 -14.85
CA ASP A 437 -0.92 -16.80 -15.38
C ASP A 437 0.10 -17.89 -15.76
N TYR A 438 1.11 -17.49 -16.52
CA TYR A 438 2.19 -18.41 -16.91
C TYR A 438 2.93 -18.94 -15.66
N PHE A 439 3.32 -18.06 -14.73
CA PHE A 439 3.99 -18.45 -13.49
C PHE A 439 3.17 -19.48 -12.70
N LEU A 440 1.88 -19.22 -12.50
CA LEU A 440 0.99 -20.15 -11.78
C LEU A 440 0.84 -21.48 -12.50
N ALA A 441 0.76 -21.46 -13.83
CA ALA A 441 0.71 -22.68 -14.62
C ALA A 441 2.01 -23.51 -14.49
N GLN A 442 3.19 -22.86 -14.52
CA GLN A 442 4.47 -23.54 -14.28
C GLN A 442 4.54 -24.15 -12.86
N ALA A 443 4.06 -23.41 -11.86
CA ALA A 443 3.96 -23.91 -10.49
C ALA A 443 3.04 -25.14 -10.40
N ILE A 444 1.89 -25.11 -11.07
CA ILE A 444 0.97 -26.26 -11.15
C ILE A 444 1.65 -27.45 -11.85
N GLN A 445 2.39 -27.23 -12.93
CA GLN A 445 3.12 -28.32 -13.62
C GLN A 445 4.19 -28.95 -12.70
N TRP A 446 4.92 -28.14 -11.93
CA TRP A 446 5.86 -28.65 -10.93
C TRP A 446 5.14 -29.46 -9.84
N LEU A 447 3.99 -28.97 -9.32
CA LEU A 447 3.17 -29.68 -8.34
C LEU A 447 2.64 -31.02 -8.88
N LYS A 448 2.21 -31.09 -10.14
CA LYS A 448 1.79 -32.34 -10.78
C LYS A 448 2.93 -33.37 -10.78
N LYS A 449 4.17 -32.96 -11.02
CA LYS A 449 5.33 -33.88 -10.97
C LYS A 449 5.59 -34.38 -9.55
N SER A 450 5.35 -33.53 -8.52
CA SER A 450 5.54 -33.92 -7.12
C SER A 450 4.46 -34.84 -6.57
N GLU A 451 3.35 -35.09 -7.28
CA GLU A 451 2.23 -35.95 -6.84
C GLU A 451 2.65 -37.40 -6.61
N ALA A 452 3.73 -37.85 -7.21
CA ALA A 452 4.27 -39.20 -6.96
C ALA A 452 4.65 -39.41 -5.47
N THR A 453 5.14 -38.38 -4.80
CA THR A 453 5.65 -38.45 -3.42
C THR A 453 4.85 -37.63 -2.41
N THR A 454 4.04 -36.70 -2.87
CA THR A 454 3.27 -35.79 -2.03
C THR A 454 1.79 -35.74 -2.45
N SER A 455 1.01 -34.98 -1.70
CA SER A 455 -0.38 -34.64 -2.01
C SER A 455 -0.45 -33.12 -2.22
N PRO A 456 -0.24 -32.63 -3.48
CA PRO A 456 -0.03 -31.23 -3.73
C PRO A 456 -1.33 -30.43 -3.95
N ALA A 457 -1.30 -29.17 -3.48
CA ALA A 457 -2.32 -28.16 -3.73
C ALA A 457 -1.66 -26.78 -3.90
N LEU A 458 -2.33 -25.88 -4.61
CA LEU A 458 -1.93 -24.47 -4.76
C LEU A 458 -3.09 -23.56 -4.36
N LEU A 459 -2.75 -22.50 -3.63
CA LEU A 459 -3.65 -21.39 -3.31
C LEU A 459 -2.97 -20.09 -3.69
N TYR A 460 -3.54 -19.36 -4.64
CA TYR A 460 -3.14 -18.01 -5.03
C TYR A 460 -4.16 -17.01 -4.54
N VAL A 461 -3.70 -15.98 -3.83
CA VAL A 461 -4.51 -14.83 -3.40
C VAL A 461 -3.66 -13.58 -3.50
N SER A 462 -4.15 -12.53 -4.18
CA SER A 462 -3.45 -11.23 -4.17
C SER A 462 -3.73 -10.48 -2.88
N ASP A 463 -2.75 -9.71 -2.45
CA ASP A 463 -2.83 -8.90 -1.24
C ASP A 463 -3.77 -7.70 -1.37
N HIS A 464 -3.76 -7.00 -2.50
CA HIS A 464 -4.70 -5.93 -2.87
C HIS A 464 -4.80 -5.80 -4.40
N GLY A 465 -5.64 -4.87 -4.85
CA GLY A 465 -5.77 -4.51 -6.25
C GLY A 465 -5.12 -3.18 -6.58
N GLU A 466 -5.48 -2.59 -7.74
CA GLU A 466 -4.78 -1.44 -8.34
C GLU A 466 -5.74 -0.51 -9.07
N SER A 467 -5.48 0.79 -9.10
CA SER A 467 -6.12 1.76 -9.99
C SER A 467 -5.27 2.01 -11.22
N LEU A 468 -5.87 1.96 -12.40
CA LEU A 468 -5.21 2.07 -13.70
C LEU A 468 -5.67 3.32 -14.48
N GLY A 469 -5.88 4.43 -13.77
CA GLY A 469 -6.33 5.70 -14.35
C GLY A 469 -7.84 5.92 -14.30
N GLU A 470 -8.62 5.07 -13.62
CA GLU A 470 -10.03 5.33 -13.35
C GLU A 470 -10.17 6.60 -12.49
N ASN A 471 -10.95 7.57 -12.98
CA ASN A 471 -11.11 8.88 -12.34
C ASN A 471 -9.77 9.58 -12.04
N ASN A 472 -8.78 9.41 -12.91
CA ASN A 472 -7.39 9.88 -12.72
C ASN A 472 -6.70 9.33 -11.46
N LEU A 473 -7.16 8.20 -10.93
CA LEU A 473 -6.51 7.48 -9.85
C LEU A 473 -5.57 6.43 -10.44
N TYR A 474 -4.36 6.39 -9.94
CA TYR A 474 -3.34 5.41 -10.30
C TYR A 474 -2.79 4.77 -9.03
N LEU A 475 -2.23 3.60 -9.17
CA LEU A 475 -1.64 2.84 -8.06
C LEU A 475 -2.68 2.48 -6.98
N HIS A 476 -2.21 2.24 -5.78
CA HIS A 476 -2.96 1.73 -4.63
C HIS A 476 -2.69 2.57 -3.37
N GLY A 477 -3.16 2.11 -2.19
CA GLY A 477 -2.84 2.74 -0.91
C GLY A 477 -3.80 3.85 -0.50
N LEU A 478 -4.94 4.03 -1.19
CA LEU A 478 -5.99 4.93 -0.67
C LEU A 478 -6.57 4.38 0.64
N PRO A 479 -6.97 5.26 1.58
CA PRO A 479 -7.67 4.82 2.78
C PRO A 479 -8.84 3.92 2.42
N TYR A 480 -8.95 2.74 3.03
CA TYR A 480 -9.87 1.67 2.64
C TYR A 480 -11.32 2.13 2.44
N ARG A 481 -11.79 3.09 3.27
CA ARG A 481 -13.16 3.64 3.21
C ARG A 481 -13.46 4.44 1.95
N VAL A 482 -12.43 5.03 1.32
CA VAL A 482 -12.57 5.88 0.12
C VAL A 482 -11.94 5.23 -1.11
N ALA A 483 -11.21 4.15 -0.94
CA ALA A 483 -10.60 3.40 -2.04
C ALA A 483 -11.69 2.80 -2.96
N PRO A 484 -11.50 2.86 -4.28
CA PRO A 484 -12.38 2.20 -5.22
C PRO A 484 -12.26 0.68 -5.11
N ASP A 485 -13.30 -0.03 -5.54
CA ASP A 485 -13.33 -1.50 -5.48
C ASP A 485 -12.17 -2.18 -6.21
N VAL A 486 -11.65 -1.54 -7.27
CA VAL A 486 -10.51 -2.04 -8.02
C VAL A 486 -9.22 -2.16 -7.20
N GLN A 487 -9.08 -1.40 -6.11
CA GLN A 487 -7.96 -1.55 -5.15
C GLN A 487 -8.23 -2.59 -4.07
N LYS A 488 -9.46 -3.11 -3.96
CA LYS A 488 -9.90 -3.99 -2.87
C LYS A 488 -10.29 -5.40 -3.34
N ARG A 489 -10.82 -5.54 -4.57
CA ARG A 489 -11.26 -6.83 -5.10
C ARG A 489 -10.09 -7.59 -5.71
N VAL A 490 -9.80 -8.75 -5.14
CA VAL A 490 -8.63 -9.58 -5.47
C VAL A 490 -9.04 -10.96 -5.99
N PRO A 491 -8.21 -11.59 -6.84
CA PRO A 491 -8.40 -12.96 -7.24
C PRO A 491 -8.06 -13.92 -6.09
N TRP A 492 -8.81 -15.03 -6.00
CA TRP A 492 -8.52 -16.17 -5.15
C TRP A 492 -8.66 -17.44 -6.00
N ILE A 493 -7.53 -18.08 -6.29
CA ILE A 493 -7.48 -19.25 -7.18
C ILE A 493 -6.95 -20.44 -6.40
N THR A 494 -7.68 -21.55 -6.46
CA THR A 494 -7.29 -22.82 -5.84
C THR A 494 -7.13 -23.87 -6.92
N TRP A 495 -6.01 -24.60 -6.88
CA TRP A 495 -5.79 -25.82 -7.63
C TRP A 495 -5.51 -26.97 -6.66
N LEU A 496 -6.18 -28.09 -6.86
CA LEU A 496 -6.05 -29.30 -6.04
C LEU A 496 -5.67 -30.46 -6.95
N SER A 497 -4.65 -31.24 -6.58
CA SER A 497 -4.38 -32.47 -7.27
C SER A 497 -5.48 -33.50 -6.98
N PRO A 498 -5.70 -34.50 -7.85
CA PRO A 498 -6.66 -35.59 -7.59
C PRO A 498 -6.39 -36.30 -6.26
N ARG A 499 -5.10 -36.45 -5.91
CA ARG A 499 -4.71 -37.05 -4.63
C ARG A 499 -5.12 -36.16 -3.45
N PHE A 500 -4.91 -34.86 -3.55
CA PHE A 500 -5.28 -33.92 -2.50
C PHE A 500 -6.80 -33.88 -2.29
N GLU A 501 -7.58 -33.82 -3.38
CA GLU A 501 -9.06 -33.90 -3.32
C GLU A 501 -9.49 -35.18 -2.57
N LYS A 502 -8.92 -36.33 -2.94
CA LYS A 502 -9.26 -37.61 -2.31
C LYS A 502 -8.87 -37.69 -0.84
N GLN A 503 -7.67 -37.21 -0.48
CA GLN A 503 -7.18 -37.30 0.90
C GLN A 503 -7.88 -36.32 1.84
N SER A 504 -8.19 -35.11 1.36
CA SER A 504 -8.86 -34.05 2.14
C SER A 504 -10.39 -34.20 2.13
N GLY A 505 -10.96 -35.05 1.30
CA GLY A 505 -12.40 -35.19 1.11
C GLY A 505 -13.05 -33.98 0.41
N LEU A 506 -12.26 -33.08 -0.18
CA LEU A 506 -12.78 -31.87 -0.83
C LEU A 506 -13.51 -32.23 -2.14
N ILE A 507 -14.71 -31.68 -2.29
CA ILE A 507 -15.58 -31.91 -3.45
C ILE A 507 -15.45 -30.71 -4.39
N HIS A 508 -14.77 -30.91 -5.53
CA HIS A 508 -14.48 -29.85 -6.51
C HIS A 508 -15.75 -29.12 -6.99
N THR A 509 -16.82 -29.85 -7.30
CA THR A 509 -18.09 -29.25 -7.78
C THR A 509 -18.73 -28.36 -6.72
N CYS A 510 -18.65 -28.72 -5.45
CA CYS A 510 -19.11 -27.90 -4.35
C CYS A 510 -18.33 -26.57 -4.29
N LEU A 511 -17.00 -26.62 -4.37
CA LEU A 511 -16.14 -25.43 -4.38
C LEU A 511 -16.41 -24.55 -5.61
N LYS A 512 -16.61 -25.12 -6.78
CA LYS A 512 -16.95 -24.40 -7.99
C LYS A 512 -18.27 -23.63 -7.86
N ASN A 513 -19.24 -24.15 -7.12
CA ASN A 513 -20.50 -23.46 -6.87
C ASN A 513 -20.35 -22.22 -5.95
N LYS A 514 -19.23 -22.11 -5.24
CA LYS A 514 -18.92 -20.94 -4.38
C LYS A 514 -18.26 -19.77 -5.13
N THR A 515 -18.07 -19.83 -6.44
CA THR A 515 -17.35 -18.83 -7.24
C THR A 515 -17.77 -17.36 -6.96
N ASN A 516 -19.06 -17.12 -6.71
CA ASN A 516 -19.62 -15.79 -6.47
C ASN A 516 -19.91 -15.50 -4.99
N THR A 517 -19.47 -16.35 -4.06
CA THR A 517 -19.65 -16.11 -2.62
C THR A 517 -18.87 -14.88 -2.20
N ALA A 518 -19.50 -14.02 -1.41
CA ALA A 518 -18.83 -12.87 -0.82
C ALA A 518 -17.87 -13.34 0.26
N LEU A 519 -16.58 -13.07 0.06
CA LEU A 519 -15.48 -13.47 0.92
C LEU A 519 -14.57 -12.27 1.20
N THR A 520 -13.73 -12.41 2.21
CA THR A 520 -12.70 -11.43 2.54
C THR A 520 -11.38 -12.15 2.84
N HIS A 521 -10.30 -11.40 3.00
CA HIS A 521 -9.05 -11.95 3.51
C HIS A 521 -9.18 -12.55 4.93
N ASP A 522 -10.24 -12.24 5.68
CA ASP A 522 -10.51 -12.87 6.98
C ASP A 522 -10.71 -14.37 6.86
N ASN A 523 -11.13 -14.83 5.67
CA ASN A 523 -11.26 -16.26 5.35
C ASN A 523 -9.91 -16.96 5.12
N TYR A 524 -8.85 -16.22 4.74
CA TYR A 524 -7.58 -16.80 4.29
C TYR A 524 -6.90 -17.63 5.37
N PHE A 525 -6.72 -17.05 6.56
CA PHE A 525 -6.08 -17.71 7.70
C PHE A 525 -6.72 -19.07 8.02
N HIS A 526 -8.03 -19.11 8.17
CA HIS A 526 -8.78 -20.31 8.54
C HIS A 526 -8.83 -21.32 7.41
N SER A 527 -8.91 -20.87 6.17
CA SER A 527 -8.91 -21.71 4.98
C SER A 527 -7.58 -22.46 4.79
N VAL A 528 -6.45 -21.80 5.09
CA VAL A 528 -5.14 -22.46 5.03
C VAL A 528 -5.00 -23.52 6.13
N LEU A 529 -5.43 -23.21 7.37
CA LEU A 529 -5.45 -24.20 8.45
C LEU A 529 -6.33 -25.41 8.08
N GLY A 530 -7.50 -25.14 7.51
CA GLY A 530 -8.39 -26.19 7.04
C GLY A 530 -7.79 -27.04 5.92
N LEU A 531 -7.18 -26.44 4.88
CA LEU A 531 -6.51 -27.19 3.81
C LEU A 531 -5.43 -28.13 4.35
N MET A 532 -4.67 -27.69 5.36
CA MET A 532 -3.62 -28.48 5.98
C MET A 532 -4.13 -29.41 7.09
N ASN A 533 -5.45 -29.46 7.30
CA ASN A 533 -6.10 -30.28 8.32
C ASN A 533 -5.50 -30.06 9.73
N ILE A 534 -5.34 -28.78 10.10
CA ILE A 534 -4.78 -28.38 11.38
C ILE A 534 -5.91 -28.10 12.37
N SER A 535 -5.88 -28.78 13.51
CA SER A 535 -6.71 -28.48 14.67
C SER A 535 -5.98 -27.51 15.58
N SER A 536 -6.68 -26.45 16.02
CA SER A 536 -6.20 -25.49 17.01
C SER A 536 -7.40 -24.67 17.54
N GLU A 537 -7.30 -24.17 18.76
CA GLU A 537 -8.33 -23.30 19.36
C GLU A 537 -8.57 -22.00 18.56
N VAL A 538 -7.58 -21.57 17.77
CA VAL A 538 -7.70 -20.37 16.93
C VAL A 538 -8.44 -20.64 15.62
N TYR A 539 -8.63 -21.89 15.21
CA TYR A 539 -9.34 -22.23 13.99
C TYR A 539 -10.84 -21.99 14.12
N GLN A 540 -11.42 -21.34 13.14
CA GLN A 540 -12.86 -21.09 13.04
C GLN A 540 -13.39 -21.67 11.74
N GLU A 541 -14.10 -22.77 11.83
CA GLU A 541 -14.67 -23.49 10.69
C GLU A 541 -15.58 -22.62 9.82
N LYS A 542 -16.35 -21.71 10.42
CA LYS A 542 -17.24 -20.78 9.70
C LYS A 542 -16.50 -19.84 8.73
N LEU A 543 -15.20 -19.59 8.97
CA LEU A 543 -14.35 -18.74 8.13
C LEU A 543 -13.51 -19.58 7.14
N ASP A 544 -13.47 -20.90 7.26
CA ASP A 544 -12.84 -21.79 6.28
C ASP A 544 -13.73 -21.93 5.05
N VAL A 545 -13.25 -21.42 3.91
CA VAL A 545 -13.97 -21.51 2.62
C VAL A 545 -14.23 -22.95 2.20
N TYR A 546 -13.38 -23.87 2.60
CA TYR A 546 -13.39 -25.27 2.18
C TYR A 546 -14.21 -26.18 3.10
N ALA A 547 -14.49 -25.78 4.33
CA ALA A 547 -15.08 -26.63 5.37
C ALA A 547 -16.38 -27.31 4.91
N ASN A 548 -17.35 -26.54 4.39
CA ASN A 548 -18.66 -27.04 3.96
C ASN A 548 -18.64 -27.82 2.62
N CYS A 549 -17.47 -28.02 2.03
CA CYS A 549 -17.29 -28.77 0.79
C CYS A 549 -16.51 -30.08 1.00
N ARG A 550 -16.42 -30.57 2.23
CA ARG A 550 -15.81 -31.86 2.55
C ARG A 550 -16.88 -32.96 2.62
N SER A 551 -16.57 -34.10 2.05
CA SER A 551 -17.33 -35.31 2.34
C SER A 551 -17.01 -35.79 3.75
N ASN A 552 -18.01 -36.30 4.46
CA ASN A 552 -17.75 -37.04 5.69
C ASN A 552 -16.88 -38.26 5.34
N LEU A 553 -15.58 -38.17 5.66
CA LEU A 553 -14.60 -39.25 5.45
C LEU A 553 -14.74 -40.31 6.53
#